data_575e708d49cd7698a3530a1661128254
#
_entry.id   575e708d49cd7698a3530a1661128254
#
_cell.length_a   1.000
_cell.length_b   1.000
_cell.length_c   1.000
_cell.angle_alpha   90.00
_cell.angle_beta   90.00
_cell.angle_gamma   90.00
#
_symmetry.space_group_name_H-M   'P 1'
#
loop_
_entity.id
_entity.type
_entity.pdbx_description
1 polymer ?
#
loop_
_entity_poly.entity_id
_entity_poly.type
_entity_poly.pdbx_seq_one_letter_code
_entity_poly.pdbx_strand_id
1 'polypeptide(L)'
;EVLVRGLGARYVLVGDDFRFGAKRAGDYAMLDAAGQAQGFDVARMNSYEVRGLRVSSSAVRQALGAGDMEAAAALLGRPYTISGHVVHGRKLGRALGASADGAQDGFRTLNLRFAHWKPAASGIFAVLVHGLGDTPLPGVANLGVRPSLDPNDVNGGRVLLEAHCLQWPASLGPEGAYGKIIR
;
A
#
# COMPACT_ATOMS: atom_id res chain seq x y z
N GLU A 1 -27.74 0.03 -14.82
CA GLU A 1 -28.26 0.42 -13.47
C GLU A 1 -27.21 1.16 -12.65
N VAL A 2 -26.02 0.61 -12.41
CA VAL A 2 -25.01 1.20 -11.51
C VAL A 2 -24.57 2.58 -11.98
N LEU A 3 -24.09 2.71 -13.21
CA LEU A 3 -23.54 3.97 -13.72
C LEU A 3 -24.57 5.08 -13.81
N VAL A 4 -25.72 4.79 -14.41
CA VAL A 4 -26.74 5.82 -14.71
C VAL A 4 -27.63 6.05 -13.51
N ARG A 5 -28.31 5.00 -13.01
CA ARG A 5 -29.30 5.15 -11.92
C ARG A 5 -28.65 5.27 -10.54
N GLY A 6 -27.56 4.55 -10.31
CA GLY A 6 -26.88 4.55 -9.02
C GLY A 6 -25.97 5.74 -8.81
N LEU A 7 -25.15 6.09 -9.81
CA LEU A 7 -24.12 7.13 -9.71
C LEU A 7 -24.47 8.42 -10.47
N GLY A 8 -25.47 8.41 -11.34
CA GLY A 8 -25.77 9.57 -12.21
C GLY A 8 -24.57 9.94 -13.10
N ALA A 9 -23.79 8.94 -13.52
CA ALA A 9 -22.58 9.18 -14.28
C ALA A 9 -22.91 9.85 -15.63
N ARG A 10 -22.21 10.95 -15.93
CA ARG A 10 -22.31 11.66 -17.21
C ARG A 10 -21.11 11.41 -18.12
N TYR A 11 -20.02 10.94 -17.54
CA TYR A 11 -18.78 10.67 -18.26
C TYR A 11 -18.10 9.45 -17.66
N VAL A 12 -17.67 8.51 -18.50
CA VAL A 12 -16.98 7.29 -18.10
C VAL A 12 -15.68 7.18 -18.87
N LEU A 13 -14.55 7.16 -18.14
CA LEU A 13 -13.23 6.96 -18.71
C LEU A 13 -12.76 5.53 -18.41
N VAL A 14 -12.34 4.81 -19.43
CA VAL A 14 -11.84 3.43 -19.31
C VAL A 14 -10.49 3.24 -20.00
N GLY A 15 -9.73 2.26 -19.54
CA GLY A 15 -8.46 1.90 -20.21
C GLY A 15 -8.70 1.26 -21.60
N ASP A 16 -7.64 1.18 -22.37
CA ASP A 16 -7.66 0.63 -23.73
C ASP A 16 -7.97 -0.89 -23.77
N ASP A 17 -7.65 -1.62 -22.71
CA ASP A 17 -7.90 -3.04 -22.51
C ASP A 17 -9.13 -3.35 -21.62
N PHE A 18 -9.98 -2.34 -21.42
CA PHE A 18 -11.16 -2.46 -20.56
C PHE A 18 -12.12 -3.54 -21.03
N ARG A 19 -12.50 -4.39 -20.09
CA ARG A 19 -13.54 -5.42 -20.25
C ARG A 19 -14.38 -5.50 -19.00
N PHE A 20 -15.66 -5.77 -19.16
CA PHE A 20 -16.60 -5.84 -18.05
C PHE A 20 -17.65 -6.94 -18.22
N GLY A 21 -18.49 -7.11 -17.19
CA GLY A 21 -19.58 -8.08 -17.18
C GLY A 21 -19.14 -9.54 -17.01
N ALA A 22 -20.12 -10.43 -17.08
CA ALA A 22 -19.90 -11.86 -16.93
C ALA A 22 -18.92 -12.37 -18.00
N LYS A 23 -17.92 -13.14 -17.57
CA LYS A 23 -16.85 -13.68 -18.44
C LYS A 23 -16.10 -12.62 -19.25
N ARG A 24 -16.11 -11.35 -18.81
CA ARG A 24 -15.50 -10.22 -19.52
C ARG A 24 -16.04 -9.99 -20.94
N ALA A 25 -17.32 -10.31 -21.17
CA ALA A 25 -17.93 -10.23 -22.50
C ALA A 25 -18.14 -8.78 -22.97
N GLY A 26 -18.35 -7.83 -22.04
CA GLY A 26 -18.49 -6.42 -22.36
C GLY A 26 -17.16 -5.76 -22.73
N ASP A 27 -17.18 -4.84 -23.67
CA ASP A 27 -16.04 -4.09 -24.14
C ASP A 27 -16.36 -2.58 -24.27
N TYR A 28 -15.38 -1.82 -24.78
CA TYR A 28 -15.54 -0.39 -25.00
C TYR A 28 -16.72 -0.09 -25.92
N ALA A 29 -16.87 -0.81 -27.04
CA ALA A 29 -17.93 -0.53 -28.01
C ALA A 29 -19.33 -0.72 -27.41
N MET A 30 -19.50 -1.76 -26.62
CA MET A 30 -20.76 -2.00 -25.88
C MET A 30 -21.05 -0.89 -24.86
N LEU A 31 -20.01 -0.41 -24.16
CA LEU A 31 -20.18 0.67 -23.18
C LEU A 31 -20.50 2.00 -23.87
N ASP A 32 -19.86 2.30 -24.97
CA ASP A 32 -20.08 3.50 -25.79
C ASP A 32 -21.50 3.54 -26.36
N ALA A 33 -21.96 2.45 -26.97
CA ALA A 33 -23.34 2.31 -27.43
C ALA A 33 -24.35 2.51 -26.30
N ALA A 34 -24.07 1.97 -25.11
CA ALA A 34 -24.92 2.19 -23.94
C ALA A 34 -24.88 3.66 -23.45
N GLY A 35 -23.73 4.33 -23.59
CA GLY A 35 -23.57 5.75 -23.29
C GLY A 35 -24.45 6.61 -24.19
N GLN A 36 -24.41 6.39 -25.49
CA GLN A 36 -25.24 7.08 -26.46
C GLN A 36 -26.76 6.87 -26.20
N ALA A 37 -27.13 5.65 -25.84
CA ALA A 37 -28.55 5.33 -25.57
C ALA A 37 -29.03 5.91 -24.22
N GLN A 38 -28.17 6.12 -23.24
CA GLN A 38 -28.54 6.48 -21.87
C GLN A 38 -28.05 7.85 -21.42
N GLY A 39 -27.41 8.63 -22.30
CA GLY A 39 -27.05 10.01 -22.07
C GLY A 39 -25.79 10.19 -21.21
N PHE A 40 -24.76 9.35 -21.39
CA PHE A 40 -23.42 9.57 -20.83
C PHE A 40 -22.34 9.35 -21.87
N ASP A 41 -21.26 10.12 -21.76
CA ASP A 41 -20.12 10.01 -22.67
C ASP A 41 -19.15 8.92 -22.20
N VAL A 42 -18.49 8.27 -23.16
CA VAL A 42 -17.45 7.28 -22.89
C VAL A 42 -16.18 7.66 -23.62
N ALA A 43 -15.06 7.71 -22.89
CA ALA A 43 -13.76 7.92 -23.49
C ALA A 43 -12.82 6.76 -23.16
N ARG A 44 -11.87 6.55 -24.07
CA ARG A 44 -10.79 5.59 -23.91
C ARG A 44 -9.50 6.31 -23.53
N MET A 45 -8.87 5.88 -22.46
CA MET A 45 -7.55 6.34 -22.07
C MET A 45 -6.50 5.55 -22.85
N ASN A 46 -5.63 6.26 -23.55
CA ASN A 46 -4.52 5.63 -24.24
C ASN A 46 -3.53 5.00 -23.24
N SER A 47 -2.87 3.92 -23.66
CA SER A 47 -1.76 3.36 -22.92
C SER A 47 -0.66 4.40 -22.76
N TYR A 48 -0.11 4.47 -21.56
CA TYR A 48 1.03 5.31 -21.23
C TYR A 48 2.26 4.43 -20.99
N GLU A 49 3.40 4.85 -21.51
CA GLU A 49 4.65 4.13 -21.37
C GLU A 49 5.69 4.98 -20.64
N VAL A 50 6.45 4.31 -19.78
CA VAL A 50 7.61 4.88 -19.09
C VAL A 50 8.81 3.99 -19.37
N ARG A 51 9.90 4.57 -19.90
CA ARG A 51 11.13 3.84 -20.25
C ARG A 51 10.87 2.62 -21.16
N GLY A 52 9.92 2.73 -22.10
CA GLY A 52 9.54 1.65 -23.01
C GLY A 52 8.68 0.55 -22.38
N LEU A 53 8.25 0.70 -21.14
CA LEU A 53 7.34 -0.21 -20.47
C LEU A 53 5.93 0.41 -20.36
N ARG A 54 4.93 -0.34 -20.79
CA ARG A 54 3.53 0.06 -20.62
C ARG A 54 3.19 0.13 -19.13
N VAL A 55 2.70 1.29 -18.70
CA VAL A 55 2.23 1.48 -17.31
C VAL A 55 0.96 0.66 -17.10
N SER A 56 1.02 -0.28 -16.18
CA SER A 56 -0.10 -1.13 -15.78
C SER A 56 0.06 -1.61 -14.34
N SER A 57 -1.05 -1.95 -13.70
CA SER A 57 -0.99 -2.53 -12.34
C SER A 57 -0.23 -3.86 -12.29
N SER A 58 -0.19 -4.61 -13.40
CA SER A 58 0.62 -5.83 -13.49
C SER A 58 2.11 -5.53 -13.51
N ALA A 59 2.56 -4.55 -14.32
CA ALA A 59 3.96 -4.12 -14.36
C ALA A 59 4.43 -3.57 -13.00
N VAL A 60 3.60 -2.75 -12.34
CA VAL A 60 3.91 -2.26 -11.00
C VAL A 60 4.04 -3.40 -9.99
N ARG A 61 3.12 -4.38 -9.98
CA ARG A 61 3.21 -5.53 -9.07
C ARG A 61 4.43 -6.40 -9.34
N GLN A 62 4.81 -6.54 -10.61
CA GLN A 62 6.01 -7.27 -10.99
C GLN A 62 7.28 -6.58 -10.46
N ALA A 63 7.41 -5.27 -10.65
CA ALA A 63 8.52 -4.49 -10.11
C ALA A 63 8.59 -4.59 -8.58
N LEU A 64 7.46 -4.41 -7.89
CA LEU A 64 7.38 -4.55 -6.43
C LEU A 64 7.76 -5.95 -5.94
N GLY A 65 7.30 -7.00 -6.64
CA GLY A 65 7.62 -8.39 -6.30
C GLY A 65 9.09 -8.75 -6.53
N ALA A 66 9.75 -8.08 -7.48
CA ALA A 66 11.18 -8.20 -7.72
C ALA A 66 12.03 -7.34 -6.77
N GLY A 67 11.41 -6.48 -5.93
CA GLY A 67 12.12 -5.54 -5.07
C GLY A 67 12.67 -4.31 -5.82
N ASP A 68 12.30 -4.13 -7.09
CA ASP A 68 12.73 -2.98 -7.90
C ASP A 68 11.85 -1.76 -7.60
N MET A 69 12.21 -1.05 -6.52
CA MET A 69 11.47 0.13 -6.07
C MET A 69 11.63 1.31 -7.02
N GLU A 70 12.75 1.38 -7.76
CA GLU A 70 12.97 2.44 -8.75
C GLU A 70 12.04 2.27 -9.95
N ALA A 71 11.97 1.06 -10.51
CA ALA A 71 11.03 0.77 -11.60
C ALA A 71 9.58 0.95 -11.16
N ALA A 72 9.23 0.49 -9.94
CA ALA A 72 7.90 0.69 -9.38
C ALA A 72 7.55 2.18 -9.24
N ALA A 73 8.48 3.00 -8.74
CA ALA A 73 8.28 4.45 -8.60
C ALA A 73 8.15 5.13 -9.97
N ALA A 74 8.96 4.75 -10.96
CA ALA A 74 8.85 5.27 -12.31
C ALA A 74 7.49 4.97 -12.94
N LEU A 75 7.00 3.72 -12.82
CA LEU A 75 5.69 3.32 -13.32
C LEU A 75 4.53 4.00 -12.59
N LEU A 76 4.67 4.27 -11.29
CA LEU A 76 3.66 4.95 -10.47
C LEU A 76 3.68 6.48 -10.59
N GLY A 77 4.78 7.06 -11.09
CA GLY A 77 5.04 8.50 -11.05
C GLY A 77 5.31 9.04 -9.64
N ARG A 78 5.49 8.17 -8.66
CA ARG A 78 5.77 8.49 -7.26
C ARG A 78 6.33 7.28 -6.52
N PRO A 79 7.03 7.46 -5.39
CA PRO A 79 7.44 6.34 -4.54
C PRO A 79 6.25 5.46 -4.14
N TYR A 80 6.47 4.16 -4.07
CA TYR A 80 5.46 3.23 -3.53
C TYR A 80 5.22 3.51 -2.05
N THR A 81 3.97 3.57 -1.64
CA THR A 81 3.61 3.89 -0.25
C THR A 81 2.55 2.94 0.28
N ILE A 82 2.62 2.65 1.57
CA ILE A 82 1.60 1.93 2.32
C ILE A 82 1.17 2.81 3.48
N SER A 83 -0.14 2.97 3.67
CA SER A 83 -0.70 3.70 4.81
C SER A 83 -1.45 2.74 5.73
N GLY A 84 -1.36 2.98 7.02
CA GLY A 84 -2.08 2.18 8.00
C GLY A 84 -2.14 2.85 9.37
N HIS A 85 -3.01 2.32 10.22
CA HIS A 85 -3.04 2.71 11.63
C HIS A 85 -1.92 2.04 12.40
N VAL A 86 -1.23 2.80 13.24
CA VAL A 86 -0.26 2.26 14.18
C VAL A 86 -1.02 1.55 15.30
N VAL A 87 -0.73 0.27 15.46
CA VAL A 87 -1.34 -0.59 16.49
C VAL A 87 -0.30 -1.13 17.45
N HIS A 88 -0.75 -1.56 18.62
CA HIS A 88 0.13 -2.24 19.57
C HIS A 88 0.63 -3.57 19.00
N GLY A 89 1.96 -3.73 18.96
CA GLY A 89 2.62 -5.00 18.68
C GLY A 89 2.84 -5.81 19.96
N ARG A 90 3.47 -6.97 19.82
CA ARG A 90 3.86 -7.83 20.98
C ARG A 90 4.94 -7.22 21.88
N LYS A 91 5.42 -5.99 21.60
CA LYS A 91 6.47 -5.26 22.34
C LYS A 91 7.79 -6.03 22.50
N LEU A 92 8.04 -7.03 21.66
CA LEU A 92 9.27 -7.86 21.72
C LEU A 92 10.55 -7.07 21.43
N GLY A 93 10.46 -6.02 20.58
CA GLY A 93 11.59 -5.17 20.25
C GLY A 93 12.16 -4.41 21.47
N ARG A 94 11.32 -4.11 22.47
CA ARG A 94 11.77 -3.49 23.74
C ARG A 94 12.57 -4.47 24.61
N ALA A 95 12.27 -5.76 24.54
CA ALA A 95 12.95 -6.77 25.31
C ALA A 95 14.32 -7.16 24.73
N LEU A 96 14.47 -7.03 23.40
CA LEU A 96 15.70 -7.38 22.68
C LEU A 96 16.69 -6.23 22.56
N GLY A 97 16.28 -4.99 22.83
CA GLY A 97 17.10 -3.77 22.71
C GLY A 97 17.51 -3.13 24.04
N ALA A 98 17.35 -3.81 25.17
CA ALA A 98 17.89 -3.35 26.44
C ALA A 98 19.43 -3.50 26.38
N SER A 99 20.13 -2.42 26.03
CA SER A 99 21.59 -2.41 26.16
C SER A 99 21.97 -2.43 27.64
N ALA A 100 23.12 -3.03 27.94
CA ALA A 100 23.67 -3.18 29.29
C ALA A 100 23.89 -1.84 30.03
N ASP A 101 23.79 -0.72 29.35
CA ASP A 101 24.07 0.63 29.87
C ASP A 101 22.81 1.38 30.38
N GLY A 102 21.67 0.70 30.49
CA GLY A 102 20.46 1.32 31.07
C GLY A 102 19.77 2.38 30.18
N ALA A 103 20.24 2.62 28.98
CA ALA A 103 19.55 3.45 28.00
C ALA A 103 18.30 2.72 27.52
N GLN A 104 17.12 3.14 28.02
CA GLN A 104 15.82 2.54 27.78
C GLN A 104 15.27 2.79 26.35
N ASP A 105 16.09 3.04 25.37
CA ASP A 105 15.68 3.22 23.98
C ASP A 105 15.81 1.91 23.17
N GLY A 106 15.13 0.87 23.66
CA GLY A 106 14.94 -0.33 22.87
C GLY A 106 14.31 0.01 21.51
N PHE A 107 14.61 -0.79 20.48
CA PHE A 107 14.10 -0.60 19.12
C PHE A 107 12.58 -0.47 19.13
N ARG A 108 12.10 0.77 18.91
CA ARG A 108 10.67 1.05 18.83
C ARG A 108 10.19 0.69 17.45
N THR A 109 9.37 -0.35 17.35
CA THR A 109 8.74 -0.74 16.09
C THR A 109 7.30 -0.27 16.05
N LEU A 110 6.94 0.37 14.96
CA LEU A 110 5.57 0.75 14.60
C LEU A 110 4.95 -0.43 13.86
N ASN A 111 3.94 -1.03 14.43
CA ASN A 111 3.20 -2.09 13.77
C ASN A 111 2.02 -1.45 13.05
N LEU A 112 1.91 -1.63 11.73
CA LEU A 112 0.85 -1.06 10.94
C LEU A 112 -0.23 -2.10 10.65
N ARG A 113 -1.47 -1.71 10.92
CA ARG A 113 -2.64 -2.40 10.41
C ARG A 113 -3.06 -1.76 9.09
N PHE A 114 -3.07 -2.54 8.02
CA PHE A 114 -3.51 -2.11 6.70
C PHE A 114 -4.44 -3.15 6.07
N ALA A 115 -5.24 -2.71 5.08
CA ALA A 115 -6.36 -3.49 4.58
C ALA A 115 -5.98 -4.60 3.59
N HIS A 116 -4.73 -4.66 3.13
CA HIS A 116 -4.34 -5.58 2.06
C HIS A 116 -3.92 -6.94 2.61
N TRP A 117 -4.57 -7.98 2.11
CA TRP A 117 -4.27 -9.36 2.48
C TRP A 117 -2.92 -9.87 1.95
N LYS A 118 -2.50 -9.34 0.79
CA LYS A 118 -1.27 -9.77 0.11
C LYS A 118 -0.64 -8.56 -0.57
N PRO A 119 0.33 -7.90 0.07
CA PRO A 119 1.08 -6.83 -0.57
C PRO A 119 1.89 -7.38 -1.74
N ALA A 120 2.09 -6.54 -2.75
CA ALA A 120 2.88 -6.93 -3.91
C ALA A 120 4.39 -6.98 -3.62
N ALA A 121 4.84 -6.26 -2.58
CA ALA A 121 6.22 -6.27 -2.11
C ALA A 121 6.35 -7.09 -0.83
N SER A 122 7.53 -7.67 -0.59
CA SER A 122 7.91 -8.29 0.67
C SER A 122 9.42 -8.15 0.88
N GLY A 123 9.84 -8.03 2.14
CA GLY A 123 11.26 -7.88 2.48
C GLY A 123 11.51 -6.73 3.44
N ILE A 124 12.78 -6.32 3.52
CA ILE A 124 13.25 -5.22 4.35
C ILE A 124 13.60 -4.03 3.45
N PHE A 125 13.09 -2.86 3.81
CA PHE A 125 13.20 -1.65 3.00
C PHE A 125 13.68 -0.47 3.82
N ALA A 126 14.51 0.38 3.22
CA ALA A 126 14.72 1.75 3.69
C ALA A 126 13.46 2.57 3.35
N VAL A 127 12.93 3.29 4.33
CA VAL A 127 11.66 4.00 4.20
C VAL A 127 11.71 5.41 4.76
N LEU A 128 10.77 6.24 4.31
CA LEU A 128 10.42 7.50 4.94
C LEU A 128 9.05 7.36 5.59
N VAL A 129 8.98 7.60 6.89
CA VAL A 129 7.74 7.50 7.67
C VAL A 129 7.11 8.88 7.79
N HIS A 130 5.94 9.07 7.21
CA HIS A 130 5.16 10.31 7.27
C HIS A 130 4.03 10.19 8.29
N GLY A 131 3.63 11.33 8.88
CA GLY A 131 2.47 11.41 9.79
C GLY A 131 2.82 11.37 11.28
N LEU A 132 4.11 11.37 11.63
CA LEU A 132 4.58 11.46 13.01
C LEU A 132 5.11 12.84 13.40
N GLY A 133 5.32 13.71 12.45
CA GLY A 133 5.81 15.08 12.63
C GLY A 133 5.68 15.84 11.32
N ASP A 134 6.19 17.06 11.28
CA ASP A 134 6.14 17.95 10.11
C ASP A 134 7.05 17.46 8.97
N THR A 135 8.08 16.72 9.30
CA THR A 135 9.02 16.14 8.33
C THR A 135 8.99 14.62 8.35
N PRO A 136 9.20 13.96 7.20
CA PRO A 136 9.33 12.51 7.15
C PRO A 136 10.51 12.01 7.96
N LEU A 137 10.35 10.91 8.67
CA LEU A 137 11.39 10.29 9.48
C LEU A 137 12.04 9.15 8.69
N PRO A 138 13.38 9.12 8.58
CA PRO A 138 14.07 7.98 7.99
C PRO A 138 13.91 6.75 8.89
N GLY A 139 13.74 5.60 8.26
CA GLY A 139 13.50 4.34 8.96
C GLY A 139 13.81 3.11 8.15
N VAL A 140 13.63 1.98 8.79
CA VAL A 140 13.67 0.65 8.17
C VAL A 140 12.34 -0.03 8.41
N ALA A 141 11.77 -0.65 7.38
CA ALA A 141 10.53 -1.38 7.49
C ALA A 141 10.69 -2.83 7.04
N ASN A 142 10.06 -3.73 7.76
CA ASN A 142 9.91 -5.14 7.38
C ASN A 142 8.46 -5.38 6.97
N LEU A 143 8.27 -5.78 5.72
CA LEU A 143 6.98 -6.16 5.15
C LEU A 143 7.01 -7.65 4.83
N GLY A 144 6.23 -8.42 5.55
CA GLY A 144 6.25 -9.87 5.34
C GLY A 144 5.10 -10.60 6.02
N VAL A 145 5.04 -11.88 5.76
CA VAL A 145 4.14 -12.78 6.49
C VAL A 145 4.86 -13.19 7.77
N ARG A 146 4.25 -12.95 8.92
CA ARG A 146 4.78 -13.43 10.18
C ARG A 146 4.67 -14.95 10.20
N PRO A 147 5.78 -15.70 10.32
CA PRO A 147 5.67 -17.12 10.61
C PRO A 147 5.00 -17.25 11.97
N SER A 148 3.90 -18.00 12.03
CA SER A 148 3.32 -18.38 13.31
C SER A 148 4.28 -19.33 14.02
N LEU A 149 4.74 -18.95 15.19
CA LEU A 149 5.48 -19.84 16.08
C LEU A 149 4.54 -20.75 16.88
N ASP A 150 3.22 -20.49 16.79
CA ASP A 150 2.17 -21.26 17.44
C ASP A 150 1.38 -22.00 16.36
N PRO A 151 1.41 -23.36 16.37
CA PRO A 151 0.63 -24.16 15.44
C PRO A 151 -0.89 -23.92 15.53
N ASN A 152 -1.37 -23.38 16.66
CA ASN A 152 -2.77 -23.08 16.92
C ASN A 152 -3.12 -21.60 16.63
N ASP A 153 -2.18 -20.82 16.10
CA ASP A 153 -2.46 -19.42 15.72
C ASP A 153 -3.34 -19.38 14.48
N VAL A 154 -4.66 -19.34 14.72
CA VAL A 154 -5.70 -19.17 13.68
C VAL A 154 -5.52 -17.87 12.87
N ASN A 155 -4.64 -16.97 13.30
CA ASN A 155 -4.22 -15.77 12.57
C ASN A 155 -2.89 -15.96 11.82
N GLY A 156 -2.40 -17.17 11.75
CA GLY A 156 -1.19 -17.53 11.01
C GLY A 156 -1.26 -17.06 9.58
N GLY A 157 -0.22 -16.34 9.15
CA GLY A 157 -0.13 -15.83 7.78
C GLY A 157 -0.66 -14.41 7.58
N ARG A 158 -0.97 -13.64 8.61
CA ARG A 158 -1.25 -12.20 8.44
C ARG A 158 0.00 -11.45 8.02
N VAL A 159 -0.17 -10.65 6.99
CA VAL A 159 0.87 -9.72 6.56
C VAL A 159 1.06 -8.67 7.66
N LEU A 160 2.31 -8.49 8.04
CA LEU A 160 2.75 -7.51 9.02
C LEU A 160 3.66 -6.50 8.35
N LEU A 161 3.41 -5.23 8.62
CA LEU A 161 4.33 -4.15 8.32
C LEU A 161 4.82 -3.57 9.64
N GLU A 162 6.10 -3.78 9.91
CA GLU A 162 6.80 -3.22 11.07
C GLU A 162 7.79 -2.18 10.57
N ALA A 163 7.70 -0.96 11.08
CA ALA A 163 8.65 0.10 10.75
C ALA A 163 9.36 0.57 12.02
N HIS A 164 10.67 0.79 11.90
CA HIS A 164 11.52 1.38 12.91
C HIS A 164 12.07 2.70 12.40
N CYS A 165 11.76 3.80 13.09
CA CYS A 165 12.33 5.12 12.80
C CYS A 165 13.71 5.22 13.43
N LEU A 166 14.72 5.60 12.65
CA LEU A 166 16.11 5.77 13.14
C LEU A 166 16.23 6.91 14.15
N GLN A 167 15.34 7.88 14.07
CA GLN A 167 15.22 8.98 15.01
C GLN A 167 13.77 9.07 15.48
N TRP A 168 13.58 9.12 16.79
CA TRP A 168 12.25 9.27 17.38
C TRP A 168 12.03 10.70 17.84
N PRO A 169 10.94 11.39 17.42
CA PRO A 169 10.67 12.75 17.87
C PRO A 169 10.37 12.77 19.38
N ALA A 170 11.14 13.53 20.14
CA ALA A 170 10.94 13.67 21.59
C ALA A 170 9.52 14.18 21.94
N SER A 171 8.95 15.01 21.07
CA SER A 171 7.58 15.56 21.22
C SER A 171 6.49 14.50 21.20
N LEU A 172 6.72 13.32 20.59
CA LEU A 172 5.73 12.25 20.53
C LEU A 172 5.62 11.42 21.82
N GLY A 173 6.64 11.50 22.67
CA GLY A 173 6.71 10.61 23.84
C GLY A 173 6.71 9.12 23.44
N PRO A 174 6.66 8.21 24.42
CA PRO A 174 6.81 6.77 24.15
C PRO A 174 5.60 6.12 23.48
N GLU A 175 4.42 6.68 23.60
CA GLU A 175 3.15 6.10 23.12
C GLU A 175 2.45 6.97 22.06
N GLY A 176 3.02 8.11 21.69
CA GLY A 176 2.36 9.13 20.87
C GLY A 176 2.08 8.76 19.41
N ALA A 177 2.59 7.62 18.93
CA ALA A 177 2.32 7.14 17.57
C ALA A 177 1.07 6.25 17.48
N TYR A 178 0.63 5.65 18.59
CA TYR A 178 -0.50 4.72 18.55
C TYR A 178 -1.81 5.39 18.12
N GLY A 179 -2.57 4.69 17.28
CA GLY A 179 -3.80 5.18 16.71
C GLY A 179 -3.62 6.19 15.56
N LYS A 180 -2.41 6.72 15.36
CA LYS A 180 -2.14 7.61 14.23
C LYS A 180 -2.15 6.82 12.92
N ILE A 181 -2.54 7.50 11.85
CA ILE A 181 -2.36 7.01 10.49
C ILE A 181 -0.99 7.50 10.02
N ILE A 182 -0.13 6.56 9.63
CA ILE A 182 1.18 6.86 9.02
C ILE A 182 1.25 6.29 7.60
N ARG A 183 2.17 6.82 6.85
CA ARG A 183 2.44 6.39 5.47
C ARG A 183 3.93 6.20 5.29
#